data_99a5850b6c98d82de61ead010da2f4ed
#
_entry.id   99a5850b6c98d82de61ead010da2f4ed
#
_cell.length_a   1.000
_cell.length_b   1.000
_cell.length_c   1.000
_cell.angle_alpha   90.00
_cell.angle_beta   90.00
_cell.angle_gamma   90.00
#
_symmetry.space_group_name_H-M   'P 1'
#
loop_
_entity.id
_entity.type
_entity.pdbx_description
1 polymer ?
#
loop_
_entity_poly.entity_id
_entity_poly.type
_entity_poly.pdbx_seq_one_letter_code
_entity_poly.pdbx_strand_id
1 'polypeptide(L)'
;MKAFVFPGQGAQFSGMCRDLYDMHAHAREIMHRANDLLGFQITDVMFEGTDEELRQTRVTQPAIYLHSIVASQLLTTYQPEMVAGHSLGEFSALAAAGVLSWEDGLSLVSERAMAMQEACEMQPGSMAAVLAMADEKVVEVCNGIDDVVVAANFNCPGQVVISGSVSGVEQACKALKEAGAKRALKLPVGGAFHSPLMQPAAERLEKAILSTKFNTPSCPIYQNVTAKAETNKDIIQKNVLAQLTSPVRWTQSVEQMIADGATEFYEFGPGDVLKGLIRKINAEVIVG
;
A
#
# COMPACT_ATOMS: atom_id res chain seq x y z
N MET A 1 -12.66 0.74 19.47
CA MET A 1 -12.58 1.77 18.39
C MET A 1 -12.59 1.07 17.04
N LYS A 2 -13.18 1.73 16.03
CA LYS A 2 -13.27 1.23 14.65
C LYS A 2 -12.16 1.79 13.77
N ALA A 3 -11.39 0.91 13.18
CA ALA A 3 -10.28 1.24 12.30
C ALA A 3 -10.66 0.95 10.84
N PHE A 4 -10.42 1.89 9.94
CA PHE A 4 -10.54 1.65 8.49
C PHE A 4 -9.16 1.37 7.93
N VAL A 5 -9.04 0.29 7.18
CA VAL A 5 -7.78 -0.14 6.57
C VAL A 5 -7.92 -0.30 5.07
N PHE A 6 -6.85 0.04 4.35
CA PHE A 6 -6.87 0.14 2.89
C PHE A 6 -5.74 -0.70 2.29
N PRO A 7 -6.06 -1.65 1.38
CA PRO A 7 -5.06 -2.53 0.78
C PRO A 7 -4.17 -1.81 -0.22
N GLY A 8 -3.04 -2.42 -0.50
CA GLY A 8 -2.09 -2.00 -1.51
C GLY A 8 -2.07 -2.91 -2.73
N GLN A 9 -1.03 -2.75 -3.54
CA GLN A 9 -0.79 -3.54 -4.75
C GLN A 9 -0.75 -5.04 -4.45
N GLY A 10 -1.39 -5.83 -5.31
CA GLY A 10 -1.59 -7.28 -5.15
C GLY A 10 -3.04 -7.65 -4.77
N ALA A 11 -3.88 -6.69 -4.43
CA ALA A 11 -5.28 -6.92 -4.11
C ALA A 11 -6.22 -6.85 -5.33
N GLN A 12 -5.76 -6.30 -6.48
CA GLN A 12 -6.56 -6.12 -7.70
C GLN A 12 -6.98 -7.44 -8.35
N PHE A 13 -8.15 -7.42 -8.99
CA PHE A 13 -8.66 -8.52 -9.81
C PHE A 13 -9.61 -7.98 -10.90
N SER A 14 -9.75 -8.69 -12.00
CA SER A 14 -10.68 -8.33 -13.08
C SER A 14 -12.13 -8.39 -12.62
N GLY A 15 -12.91 -7.36 -12.90
CA GLY A 15 -14.30 -7.21 -12.42
C GLY A 15 -14.41 -6.44 -11.10
N MET A 16 -13.29 -6.02 -10.49
CA MET A 16 -13.30 -5.28 -9.23
C MET A 16 -14.15 -4.00 -9.33
N CYS A 17 -14.95 -3.73 -8.27
CA CYS A 17 -15.81 -2.56 -8.13
C CYS A 17 -17.01 -2.48 -9.13
N ARG A 18 -17.22 -3.47 -9.99
CA ARG A 18 -18.32 -3.49 -10.95
C ARG A 18 -19.68 -3.53 -10.25
N ASP A 19 -19.82 -4.30 -9.21
CA ASP A 19 -20.99 -4.40 -8.37
C ASP A 19 -21.39 -3.06 -7.75
N LEU A 20 -20.42 -2.33 -7.19
CA LEU A 20 -20.64 -1.01 -6.62
C LEU A 20 -21.05 0.01 -7.70
N TYR A 21 -20.42 -0.05 -8.87
CA TYR A 21 -20.78 0.78 -10.01
C TYR A 21 -22.21 0.53 -10.48
N ASP A 22 -22.63 -0.73 -10.60
CA ASP A 22 -23.95 -1.10 -11.09
C ASP A 22 -25.06 -0.69 -10.10
N MET A 23 -24.81 -0.83 -8.79
CA MET A 23 -25.81 -0.59 -7.75
C MET A 23 -25.93 0.87 -7.29
N HIS A 24 -24.88 1.68 -7.39
CA HIS A 24 -24.82 3.01 -6.75
C HIS A 24 -24.54 4.13 -7.75
N ALA A 25 -25.45 5.12 -7.85
CA ALA A 25 -25.25 6.30 -8.70
C ALA A 25 -24.01 7.08 -8.32
N HIS A 26 -23.74 7.24 -7.02
CA HIS A 26 -22.55 7.93 -6.53
C HIS A 26 -21.25 7.24 -6.94
N ALA A 27 -21.20 5.91 -6.95
CA ALA A 27 -20.04 5.17 -7.45
C ALA A 27 -19.78 5.48 -8.93
N ARG A 28 -20.85 5.53 -9.76
CA ARG A 28 -20.74 5.91 -11.18
C ARG A 28 -20.16 7.32 -11.36
N GLU A 29 -20.65 8.28 -10.58
CA GLU A 29 -20.16 9.67 -10.64
C GLU A 29 -18.65 9.74 -10.34
N ILE A 30 -18.21 9.11 -9.26
CA ILE A 30 -16.78 9.06 -8.89
C ILE A 30 -15.97 8.42 -10.03
N MET A 31 -16.41 7.28 -10.55
CA MET A 31 -15.68 6.54 -11.57
C MET A 31 -15.61 7.26 -12.91
N HIS A 32 -16.69 7.89 -13.36
CA HIS A 32 -16.66 8.74 -14.56
C HIS A 32 -15.70 9.92 -14.37
N ARG A 33 -15.78 10.58 -13.23
CA ARG A 33 -14.85 11.67 -12.90
C ARG A 33 -13.40 11.21 -12.84
N ALA A 34 -13.14 9.99 -12.35
CA ALA A 34 -11.80 9.40 -12.35
C ALA A 34 -11.27 9.15 -13.77
N ASN A 35 -12.10 8.65 -14.70
CA ASN A 35 -11.73 8.50 -16.11
C ASN A 35 -11.29 9.85 -16.71
N ASP A 36 -12.06 10.92 -16.44
CA ASP A 36 -11.75 12.27 -16.91
C ASP A 36 -10.41 12.77 -16.33
N LEU A 37 -10.18 12.58 -15.03
CA LEU A 37 -8.96 13.03 -14.34
C LEU A 37 -7.71 12.28 -14.83
N LEU A 38 -7.83 10.99 -15.08
CA LEU A 38 -6.72 10.15 -15.52
C LEU A 38 -6.46 10.26 -17.04
N GLY A 39 -7.44 10.75 -17.82
CA GLY A 39 -7.36 10.87 -19.28
C GLY A 39 -7.47 9.53 -20.03
N PHE A 40 -7.91 8.46 -19.34
CA PHE A 40 -8.19 7.16 -19.95
C PHE A 40 -9.30 6.43 -19.18
N GLN A 41 -9.91 5.42 -19.82
CA GLN A 41 -11.01 4.66 -19.24
C GLN A 41 -10.47 3.58 -18.26
N ILE A 42 -10.13 3.99 -17.04
CA ILE A 42 -9.66 3.05 -16.01
C ILE A 42 -10.77 2.05 -15.65
N THR A 43 -12.03 2.45 -15.72
CA THR A 43 -13.20 1.60 -15.48
C THR A 43 -13.23 0.39 -16.40
N ASP A 44 -12.89 0.54 -17.68
CA ASP A 44 -12.88 -0.57 -18.63
C ASP A 44 -11.84 -1.61 -18.22
N VAL A 45 -10.65 -1.16 -17.80
CA VAL A 45 -9.60 -2.06 -17.33
C VAL A 45 -9.96 -2.72 -16.00
N MET A 46 -10.62 -1.99 -15.08
CA MET A 46 -11.07 -2.55 -13.81
C MET A 46 -12.13 -3.64 -14.01
N PHE A 47 -13.04 -3.44 -14.96
CA PHE A 47 -14.19 -4.32 -15.16
C PHE A 47 -13.90 -5.51 -16.07
N GLU A 48 -13.14 -5.30 -17.14
CA GLU A 48 -12.98 -6.28 -18.23
C GLU A 48 -11.52 -6.50 -18.63
N GLY A 49 -10.57 -5.75 -18.00
CA GLY A 49 -9.15 -5.88 -18.28
C GLY A 49 -8.61 -7.24 -17.87
N THR A 50 -7.56 -7.65 -18.57
CA THR A 50 -6.81 -8.86 -18.25
C THR A 50 -5.97 -8.70 -16.97
N ASP A 51 -5.59 -9.80 -16.36
CA ASP A 51 -4.66 -9.81 -15.23
C ASP A 51 -3.34 -9.10 -15.54
N GLU A 52 -2.88 -9.18 -16.80
CA GLU A 52 -1.63 -8.56 -17.23
C GLU A 52 -1.77 -7.02 -17.29
N GLU A 53 -2.87 -6.51 -17.84
CA GLU A 53 -3.17 -5.07 -17.85
C GLU A 53 -3.29 -4.53 -16.43
N LEU A 54 -4.02 -5.23 -15.55
CA LEU A 54 -4.19 -4.86 -14.15
C LEU A 54 -2.90 -4.95 -13.31
N ARG A 55 -1.89 -5.72 -13.74
CA ARG A 55 -0.57 -5.78 -13.07
C ARG A 55 0.37 -4.63 -13.42
N GLN A 56 0.09 -3.86 -14.46
CA GLN A 56 0.90 -2.68 -14.77
C GLN A 56 0.77 -1.67 -13.64
N THR A 57 1.86 -1.29 -13.01
CA THR A 57 1.86 -0.41 -11.82
C THR A 57 1.07 0.87 -12.05
N ARG A 58 1.18 1.46 -13.25
CA ARG A 58 0.44 2.66 -13.66
C ARG A 58 -1.08 2.50 -13.68
N VAL A 59 -1.58 1.25 -13.77
CA VAL A 59 -3.01 0.90 -13.74
C VAL A 59 -3.42 0.38 -12.37
N THR A 60 -2.62 -0.54 -11.82
CA THR A 60 -2.90 -1.21 -10.53
C THR A 60 -3.19 -0.22 -9.41
N GLN A 61 -2.33 0.78 -9.26
CA GLN A 61 -2.44 1.70 -8.11
C GLN A 61 -3.68 2.59 -8.19
N PRO A 62 -3.96 3.29 -9.31
CA PRO A 62 -5.20 4.05 -9.44
C PRO A 62 -6.47 3.19 -9.32
N ALA A 63 -6.46 1.96 -9.86
CA ALA A 63 -7.61 1.06 -9.79
C ALA A 63 -7.94 0.64 -8.34
N ILE A 64 -6.92 0.23 -7.56
CA ILE A 64 -7.11 -0.13 -6.13
C ILE A 64 -7.54 1.09 -5.32
N TYR A 65 -6.89 2.25 -5.54
CA TYR A 65 -7.26 3.49 -4.88
C TYR A 65 -8.73 3.85 -5.15
N LEU A 66 -9.15 3.83 -6.41
CA LEU A 66 -10.51 4.17 -6.81
C LEU A 66 -11.54 3.23 -6.18
N HIS A 67 -11.28 1.92 -6.18
CA HIS A 67 -12.14 0.95 -5.48
C HIS A 67 -12.23 1.28 -3.98
N SER A 68 -11.11 1.55 -3.34
CA SER A 68 -11.05 1.87 -1.90
C SER A 68 -11.86 3.13 -1.57
N ILE A 69 -11.75 4.17 -2.40
CA ILE A 69 -12.51 5.42 -2.25
C ILE A 69 -14.01 5.17 -2.40
N VAL A 70 -14.41 4.50 -3.48
CA VAL A 70 -15.84 4.20 -3.73
C VAL A 70 -16.41 3.38 -2.57
N ALA A 71 -15.75 2.30 -2.16
CA ALA A 71 -16.22 1.44 -1.08
C ALA A 71 -16.35 2.20 0.25
N SER A 72 -15.36 3.04 0.60
CA SER A 72 -15.39 3.79 1.87
C SER A 72 -16.43 4.91 1.89
N GLN A 73 -16.69 5.56 0.75
CA GLN A 73 -17.71 6.62 0.66
C GLN A 73 -19.15 6.10 0.64
N LEU A 74 -19.36 4.84 0.23
CA LEU A 74 -20.68 4.20 0.27
C LEU A 74 -21.05 3.73 1.69
N LEU A 75 -20.08 3.55 2.58
CA LEU A 75 -20.37 3.21 3.97
C LEU A 75 -20.75 4.48 4.76
N THR A 76 -22.05 4.69 4.91
CA THR A 76 -22.57 5.86 5.65
C THR A 76 -22.82 5.61 7.13
N THR A 77 -22.74 4.36 7.58
CA THR A 77 -23.11 3.95 8.95
C THR A 77 -22.05 4.27 9.99
N TYR A 78 -20.77 4.25 9.61
CA TYR A 78 -19.66 4.48 10.52
C TYR A 78 -18.70 5.52 9.98
N GLN A 79 -18.09 6.27 10.90
CA GLN A 79 -16.91 7.09 10.61
C GLN A 79 -15.69 6.39 11.22
N PRO A 80 -14.51 6.46 10.57
CA PRO A 80 -13.30 5.90 11.16
C PRO A 80 -12.88 6.68 12.40
N GLU A 81 -12.50 5.97 13.45
CA GLU A 81 -11.85 6.56 14.63
C GLU A 81 -10.33 6.55 14.47
N MET A 82 -9.82 5.74 13.55
CA MET A 82 -8.43 5.72 13.09
C MET A 82 -8.35 5.06 11.72
N VAL A 83 -7.31 5.40 10.96
CA VAL A 83 -7.10 4.84 9.61
C VAL A 83 -5.65 4.40 9.40
N ALA A 84 -5.46 3.37 8.58
CA ALA A 84 -4.17 2.95 8.07
C ALA A 84 -4.30 2.39 6.66
N GLY A 85 -3.21 2.42 5.89
CA GLY A 85 -3.18 1.79 4.58
C GLY A 85 -1.82 1.15 4.29
N HIS A 86 -1.83 0.05 3.57
CA HIS A 86 -0.61 -0.66 3.21
C HIS A 86 -0.02 -0.07 1.92
N SER A 87 1.15 0.56 1.99
CA SER A 87 1.83 1.18 0.83
C SER A 87 0.91 2.15 0.08
N LEU A 88 0.43 1.79 -1.10
CA LEU A 88 -0.58 2.56 -1.85
C LEU A 88 -1.81 2.90 -0.99
N GLY A 89 -2.27 1.97 -0.18
CA GLY A 89 -3.45 2.15 0.67
C GLY A 89 -3.33 3.31 1.65
N GLU A 90 -2.12 3.76 1.99
CA GLU A 90 -1.93 4.96 2.81
C GLU A 90 -2.53 6.21 2.15
N PHE A 91 -2.48 6.34 0.81
CA PHE A 91 -3.15 7.44 0.10
C PHE A 91 -4.67 7.34 0.20
N SER A 92 -5.24 6.13 0.18
CA SER A 92 -6.66 5.92 0.42
C SER A 92 -7.05 6.28 1.86
N ALA A 93 -6.21 5.95 2.84
CA ALA A 93 -6.39 6.34 4.24
C ALA A 93 -6.33 7.86 4.42
N LEU A 94 -5.41 8.55 3.73
CA LEU A 94 -5.31 10.01 3.73
C LEU A 94 -6.59 10.67 3.19
N ALA A 95 -7.16 10.13 2.11
CA ALA A 95 -8.41 10.64 1.56
C ALA A 95 -9.60 10.34 2.50
N ALA A 96 -9.68 9.15 3.06
CA ALA A 96 -10.74 8.76 4.01
C ALA A 96 -10.73 9.60 5.30
N ALA A 97 -9.54 10.04 5.75
CA ALA A 97 -9.39 10.95 6.90
C ALA A 97 -9.52 12.43 6.51
N GLY A 98 -9.77 12.77 5.25
CA GLY A 98 -9.95 14.15 4.77
C GLY A 98 -8.67 14.97 4.65
N VAL A 99 -7.50 14.33 4.71
CA VAL A 99 -6.20 15.00 4.47
C VAL A 99 -6.08 15.43 3.02
N LEU A 100 -6.52 14.59 2.10
CA LEU A 100 -6.58 14.85 0.66
C LEU A 100 -8.04 14.83 0.21
N SER A 101 -8.39 15.61 -0.82
CA SER A 101 -9.57 15.29 -1.61
C SER A 101 -9.33 13.95 -2.32
N TRP A 102 -10.37 13.22 -2.66
CA TRP A 102 -10.18 11.97 -3.38
C TRP A 102 -9.58 12.20 -4.78
N GLU A 103 -9.86 13.36 -5.40
CA GLU A 103 -9.30 13.75 -6.68
C GLU A 103 -7.79 14.03 -6.59
N ASP A 104 -7.37 14.79 -5.57
CA ASP A 104 -5.95 15.05 -5.33
C ASP A 104 -5.21 13.75 -5.00
N GLY A 105 -5.83 12.89 -4.20
CA GLY A 105 -5.30 11.57 -3.89
C GLY A 105 -5.14 10.69 -5.13
N LEU A 106 -6.14 10.66 -6.04
CA LEU A 106 -6.05 9.93 -7.31
C LEU A 106 -4.92 10.47 -8.20
N SER A 107 -4.79 11.78 -8.28
CA SER A 107 -3.73 12.44 -9.05
C SER A 107 -2.35 12.08 -8.50
N LEU A 108 -2.15 12.13 -7.17
CA LEU A 108 -0.90 11.73 -6.53
C LEU A 108 -0.60 10.23 -6.72
N VAL A 109 -1.61 9.36 -6.64
CA VAL A 109 -1.46 7.92 -6.87
C VAL A 109 -1.08 7.64 -8.32
N SER A 110 -1.66 8.36 -9.28
CA SER A 110 -1.28 8.25 -10.69
C SER A 110 0.18 8.67 -10.93
N GLU A 111 0.60 9.81 -10.37
CA GLU A 111 2.00 10.25 -10.44
C GLU A 111 2.95 9.27 -9.76
N ARG A 112 2.58 8.74 -8.60
CA ARG A 112 3.33 7.70 -7.89
C ARG A 112 3.51 6.46 -8.75
N ALA A 113 2.44 5.99 -9.37
CA ALA A 113 2.44 4.79 -10.19
C ALA A 113 3.33 4.96 -11.43
N MET A 114 3.26 6.11 -12.11
CA MET A 114 4.12 6.44 -13.25
C MET A 114 5.59 6.56 -12.82
N ALA A 115 5.88 7.27 -11.73
CA ALA A 115 7.23 7.42 -11.22
C ALA A 115 7.87 6.07 -10.85
N MET A 116 7.10 5.20 -10.19
CA MET A 116 7.57 3.85 -9.84
C MET A 116 7.77 2.96 -11.07
N GLN A 117 6.89 3.04 -12.06
CA GLN A 117 7.04 2.31 -13.32
C GLN A 117 8.33 2.72 -14.05
N GLU A 118 8.56 4.01 -14.20
CA GLU A 118 9.77 4.57 -14.83
C GLU A 118 11.05 4.17 -14.09
N ALA A 119 11.04 4.24 -12.75
CA ALA A 119 12.19 3.81 -11.96
C ALA A 119 12.50 2.32 -12.15
N CYS A 120 11.47 1.46 -12.27
CA CYS A 120 11.64 0.03 -12.56
C CYS A 120 12.22 -0.22 -13.97
N GLU A 121 11.84 0.59 -14.95
CA GLU A 121 12.36 0.49 -16.32
C GLU A 121 13.83 0.94 -16.40
N MET A 122 14.19 2.00 -15.64
CA MET A 122 15.57 2.49 -15.56
C MET A 122 16.49 1.54 -14.78
N GLN A 123 15.99 0.97 -13.68
CA GLN A 123 16.76 0.09 -12.81
C GLN A 123 15.89 -1.09 -12.37
N PRO A 124 15.92 -2.21 -13.11
CA PRO A 124 15.17 -3.41 -12.76
C PRO A 124 15.53 -3.91 -11.36
N GLY A 125 14.49 -4.21 -10.59
CA GLY A 125 14.62 -4.75 -9.25
C GLY A 125 13.78 -6.01 -9.04
N SER A 126 13.81 -6.53 -7.84
CA SER A 126 13.05 -7.72 -7.46
C SER A 126 12.57 -7.61 -6.02
N MET A 127 11.57 -8.41 -5.70
CA MET A 127 11.08 -8.61 -4.33
C MET A 127 10.87 -10.10 -4.06
N ALA A 128 10.97 -10.49 -2.79
CA ALA A 128 10.66 -11.87 -2.39
C ALA A 128 9.96 -11.90 -1.02
N ALA A 129 8.98 -12.79 -0.88
CA ALA A 129 8.31 -13.06 0.38
C ALA A 129 9.09 -14.10 1.19
N VAL A 130 9.49 -13.74 2.39
CA VAL A 130 10.16 -14.62 3.37
C VAL A 130 9.15 -15.07 4.40
N LEU A 131 9.02 -16.39 4.59
CA LEU A 131 8.01 -16.98 5.46
C LEU A 131 8.62 -17.79 6.59
N ALA A 132 8.01 -17.67 7.78
CA ALA A 132 8.34 -18.41 9.00
C ALA A 132 9.78 -18.14 9.47
N MET A 133 10.18 -16.88 9.51
CA MET A 133 11.44 -16.39 10.09
C MET A 133 11.15 -15.10 10.87
N ALA A 134 11.88 -14.91 11.97
CA ALA A 134 11.78 -13.68 12.77
C ALA A 134 12.25 -12.47 11.97
N ASP A 135 11.57 -11.33 12.14
CA ASP A 135 11.81 -10.10 11.39
C ASP A 135 13.26 -9.61 11.54
N GLU A 136 13.81 -9.67 12.78
CA GLU A 136 15.19 -9.27 13.09
C GLU A 136 16.20 -10.12 12.32
N LYS A 137 15.91 -11.43 12.15
CA LYS A 137 16.80 -12.32 11.41
C LYS A 137 16.77 -12.04 9.92
N VAL A 138 15.61 -11.69 9.37
CA VAL A 138 15.49 -11.25 7.96
C VAL A 138 16.32 -9.98 7.74
N VAL A 139 16.20 -8.99 8.64
CA VAL A 139 16.98 -7.74 8.58
C VAL A 139 18.47 -8.00 8.68
N GLU A 140 18.91 -8.85 9.64
CA GLU A 140 20.31 -9.24 9.80
C GLU A 140 20.90 -9.83 8.54
N VAL A 141 20.19 -10.79 7.92
CA VAL A 141 20.65 -11.44 6.70
C VAL A 141 20.73 -10.44 5.54
N CYS A 142 19.72 -9.59 5.36
CA CYS A 142 19.77 -8.56 4.32
C CYS A 142 20.95 -7.61 4.49
N ASN A 143 21.25 -7.19 5.73
CA ASN A 143 22.38 -6.32 6.03
C ASN A 143 23.76 -6.98 5.78
N GLY A 144 23.81 -8.30 5.74
CA GLY A 144 25.03 -9.08 5.45
C GLY A 144 25.29 -9.32 3.95
N ILE A 145 24.42 -8.82 3.05
CA ILE A 145 24.58 -8.94 1.59
C ILE A 145 25.29 -7.70 1.06
N ASP A 146 26.32 -7.88 0.24
CA ASP A 146 27.10 -6.78 -0.35
C ASP A 146 26.39 -6.02 -1.49
N ASP A 147 25.15 -6.37 -1.78
CA ASP A 147 24.32 -5.74 -2.81
C ASP A 147 23.07 -5.10 -2.19
N VAL A 148 22.35 -4.26 -2.94
CA VAL A 148 21.16 -3.59 -2.41
C VAL A 148 20.02 -4.59 -2.19
N VAL A 149 19.75 -4.89 -0.93
CA VAL A 149 18.56 -5.62 -0.50
C VAL A 149 18.17 -5.21 0.91
N VAL A 150 16.88 -4.98 1.14
CA VAL A 150 16.34 -4.54 2.43
C VAL A 150 15.07 -5.31 2.79
N ALA A 151 14.75 -5.38 4.08
CA ALA A 151 13.41 -5.76 4.53
C ALA A 151 12.46 -4.59 4.24
N ALA A 152 11.54 -4.81 3.29
CA ALA A 152 10.70 -3.76 2.72
C ALA A 152 9.28 -3.73 3.29
N ASN A 153 8.66 -4.88 3.58
CA ASN A 153 7.31 -4.93 4.16
C ASN A 153 7.28 -5.92 5.32
N PHE A 154 6.97 -5.43 6.50
CA PHE A 154 6.68 -6.23 7.69
C PHE A 154 5.18 -6.49 7.75
N ASN A 155 4.72 -7.58 7.12
CA ASN A 155 3.29 -7.81 6.84
C ASN A 155 2.52 -8.43 8.02
N CYS A 156 3.10 -9.42 8.67
CA CYS A 156 2.60 -10.02 9.92
C CYS A 156 3.74 -10.86 10.53
N PRO A 157 3.67 -11.27 11.79
CA PRO A 157 4.69 -12.10 12.42
C PRO A 157 5.09 -13.29 11.53
N GLY A 158 6.39 -13.36 11.22
CA GLY A 158 6.95 -14.38 10.35
C GLY A 158 6.67 -14.23 8.85
N GLN A 159 6.19 -13.08 8.39
CA GLN A 159 6.04 -12.77 6.98
C GLN A 159 6.62 -11.40 6.65
N VAL A 160 7.82 -11.38 6.11
CA VAL A 160 8.53 -10.17 5.64
C VAL A 160 8.74 -10.26 4.14
N VAL A 161 8.57 -9.15 3.44
CA VAL A 161 8.97 -9.01 2.03
C VAL A 161 10.30 -8.28 1.98
N ILE A 162 11.26 -8.86 1.27
CA ILE A 162 12.55 -8.22 0.96
C ILE A 162 12.51 -7.61 -0.43
N SER A 163 13.27 -6.53 -0.64
CA SER A 163 13.28 -5.75 -1.87
C SER A 163 14.67 -5.22 -2.17
N GLY A 164 15.06 -5.23 -3.45
CA GLY A 164 16.38 -4.75 -3.86
C GLY A 164 16.73 -5.04 -5.30
N SER A 165 18.03 -5.02 -5.61
CA SER A 165 18.52 -5.45 -6.91
C SER A 165 18.15 -6.92 -7.17
N VAL A 166 18.11 -7.33 -8.43
CA VAL A 166 17.80 -8.73 -8.78
C VAL A 166 18.80 -9.66 -8.12
N SER A 167 20.10 -9.34 -8.20
CA SER A 167 21.17 -10.16 -7.59
C SER A 167 21.13 -10.14 -6.07
N GLY A 168 20.88 -8.99 -5.45
CA GLY A 168 20.78 -8.86 -3.99
C GLY A 168 19.63 -9.69 -3.42
N VAL A 169 18.45 -9.63 -4.05
CA VAL A 169 17.30 -10.46 -3.65
C VAL A 169 17.58 -11.95 -3.85
N GLU A 170 18.27 -12.35 -4.92
CA GLU A 170 18.66 -13.75 -5.14
C GLU A 170 19.61 -14.27 -4.07
N GLN A 171 20.66 -13.49 -3.77
CA GLN A 171 21.62 -13.81 -2.71
C GLN A 171 20.94 -13.90 -1.35
N ALA A 172 20.09 -12.90 -1.02
CA ALA A 172 19.32 -12.90 0.22
C ALA A 172 18.38 -14.10 0.34
N CYS A 173 17.66 -14.47 -0.74
CA CYS A 173 16.79 -15.64 -0.75
C CYS A 173 17.55 -16.95 -0.45
N LYS A 174 18.77 -17.08 -0.96
CA LYS A 174 19.62 -18.25 -0.67
C LYS A 174 20.06 -18.24 0.80
N ALA A 175 20.62 -17.14 1.27
CA ALA A 175 21.11 -16.99 2.64
C ALA A 175 19.99 -17.18 3.68
N LEU A 176 18.79 -16.62 3.42
CA LEU A 176 17.62 -16.78 4.29
C LEU A 176 17.16 -18.25 4.40
N LYS A 177 17.19 -19.00 3.29
CA LYS A 177 16.87 -20.43 3.31
C LYS A 177 17.90 -21.21 4.12
N GLU A 178 19.18 -20.91 3.95
CA GLU A 178 20.28 -21.51 4.71
C GLU A 178 20.19 -21.16 6.22
N ALA A 179 19.70 -19.94 6.54
CA ALA A 179 19.44 -19.50 7.91
C ALA A 179 18.13 -20.06 8.51
N GLY A 180 17.36 -20.88 7.78
CA GLY A 180 16.19 -21.57 8.30
C GLY A 180 14.83 -21.00 7.91
N ALA A 181 14.75 -20.04 6.99
CA ALA A 181 13.46 -19.60 6.46
C ALA A 181 12.74 -20.77 5.76
N LYS A 182 11.47 -21.00 6.11
CA LYS A 182 10.67 -22.06 5.50
C LYS A 182 10.49 -21.85 4.00
N ARG A 183 10.35 -20.60 3.57
CA ARG A 183 10.24 -20.19 2.16
C ARG A 183 10.85 -18.80 1.97
N ALA A 184 11.51 -18.60 0.84
CA ALA A 184 11.87 -17.31 0.28
C ALA A 184 11.49 -17.38 -1.21
N LEU A 185 10.39 -16.73 -1.58
CA LEU A 185 9.71 -16.85 -2.87
C LEU A 185 9.75 -15.51 -3.60
N LYS A 186 10.35 -15.45 -4.78
CA LYS A 186 10.28 -14.26 -5.64
C LYS A 186 8.82 -13.92 -5.95
N LEU A 187 8.52 -12.64 -5.89
CA LEU A 187 7.22 -12.10 -6.27
C LEU A 187 7.23 -11.72 -7.77
N PRO A 188 6.07 -11.81 -8.46
CA PRO A 188 5.94 -11.45 -9.87
C PRO A 188 5.87 -9.92 -10.05
N VAL A 189 6.87 -9.21 -9.56
CA VAL A 189 7.02 -7.74 -9.66
C VAL A 189 8.38 -7.40 -10.23
N GLY A 190 8.43 -6.40 -11.12
CA GLY A 190 9.65 -5.96 -11.80
C GLY A 190 10.39 -4.82 -11.11
N GLY A 191 10.04 -4.48 -9.87
CA GLY A 191 10.59 -3.32 -9.17
C GLY A 191 11.04 -3.62 -7.75
N ALA A 192 11.95 -2.81 -7.25
CA ALA A 192 12.47 -2.85 -5.89
C ALA A 192 11.74 -1.85 -4.98
N PHE A 193 10.42 -2.04 -4.81
CA PHE A 193 9.59 -1.12 -4.03
C PHE A 193 10.03 -1.06 -2.57
N HIS A 194 9.88 0.11 -1.94
CA HIS A 194 10.27 0.36 -0.55
C HIS A 194 11.75 0.08 -0.26
N SER A 195 12.61 0.35 -1.22
CA SER A 195 14.06 0.23 -1.13
C SER A 195 14.76 1.51 -1.61
N PRO A 196 16.08 1.68 -1.37
CA PRO A 196 16.83 2.81 -1.89
C PRO A 196 16.77 2.97 -3.42
N LEU A 197 16.48 1.90 -4.17
CA LEU A 197 16.35 1.92 -5.62
C LEU A 197 15.13 2.70 -6.12
N MET A 198 14.18 3.04 -5.22
CA MET A 198 13.04 3.90 -5.54
C MET A 198 13.34 5.41 -5.39
N GLN A 199 14.58 5.79 -5.09
CA GLN A 199 14.95 7.19 -4.93
C GLN A 199 14.55 8.08 -6.11
N PRO A 200 14.76 7.70 -7.40
CA PRO A 200 14.32 8.51 -8.53
C PRO A 200 12.80 8.72 -8.59
N ALA A 201 12.03 7.70 -8.20
CA ALA A 201 10.57 7.81 -8.11
C ALA A 201 10.14 8.74 -6.96
N ALA A 202 10.83 8.69 -5.82
CA ALA A 202 10.58 9.56 -4.69
C ALA A 202 10.82 11.04 -5.05
N GLU A 203 11.92 11.37 -5.74
CA GLU A 203 12.26 12.73 -6.18
C GLU A 203 11.24 13.28 -7.19
N ARG A 204 10.72 12.45 -8.09
CA ARG A 204 9.64 12.85 -8.99
C ARG A 204 8.33 13.10 -8.22
N LEU A 205 7.96 12.20 -7.33
CA LEU A 205 6.73 12.30 -6.54
C LEU A 205 6.76 13.47 -5.56
N GLU A 206 7.93 13.85 -5.03
CA GLU A 206 8.10 14.98 -4.11
C GLU A 206 7.48 16.27 -4.65
N LYS A 207 7.71 16.58 -5.93
CA LYS A 207 7.16 17.80 -6.56
C LYS A 207 5.64 17.80 -6.53
N ALA A 208 5.01 16.66 -6.83
CA ALA A 208 3.56 16.51 -6.80
C ALA A 208 3.01 16.62 -5.37
N ILE A 209 3.65 15.97 -4.39
CA ILE A 209 3.24 16.03 -2.98
C ILE A 209 3.35 17.46 -2.43
N LEU A 210 4.45 18.17 -2.70
CA LEU A 210 4.65 19.54 -2.21
C LEU A 210 3.69 20.56 -2.84
N SER A 211 3.22 20.31 -4.06
CA SER A 211 2.20 21.14 -4.73
C SER A 211 0.76 20.81 -4.33
N THR A 212 0.53 19.69 -3.66
CA THR A 212 -0.80 19.26 -3.24
C THR A 212 -1.12 19.78 -1.84
N LYS A 213 -2.36 20.23 -1.66
CA LYS A 213 -2.83 20.72 -0.37
C LYS A 213 -3.12 19.55 0.58
N PHE A 214 -2.46 19.53 1.74
CA PHE A 214 -2.76 18.63 2.86
C PHE A 214 -3.58 19.37 3.92
N ASN A 215 -4.69 18.78 4.33
CA ASN A 215 -5.56 19.28 5.41
C ASN A 215 -5.28 18.50 6.70
N THR A 216 -5.76 19.04 7.83
CA THR A 216 -5.74 18.32 9.11
C THR A 216 -6.68 17.11 9.04
N PRO A 217 -6.25 15.91 9.43
CA PRO A 217 -7.09 14.73 9.39
C PRO A 217 -8.24 14.79 10.41
N SER A 218 -9.36 14.13 10.09
CA SER A 218 -10.50 13.96 10.99
C SER A 218 -10.27 12.92 12.09
N CYS A 219 -9.32 12.03 11.91
CA CYS A 219 -8.91 11.00 12.87
C CYS A 219 -7.42 10.67 12.68
N PRO A 220 -6.75 10.03 13.67
CA PRO A 220 -5.35 9.63 13.56
C PRO A 220 -5.08 8.70 12.36
N ILE A 221 -3.95 8.94 11.68
CA ILE A 221 -3.46 8.11 10.59
C ILE A 221 -2.21 7.37 11.05
N TYR A 222 -2.20 6.04 10.92
CA TYR A 222 -1.03 5.21 11.23
C TYR A 222 -0.22 5.03 9.96
N GLN A 223 0.91 5.74 9.89
CA GLN A 223 1.71 5.82 8.67
C GLN A 223 2.77 4.72 8.58
N ASN A 224 3.01 4.21 7.37
CA ASN A 224 3.88 3.05 7.11
C ASN A 224 5.30 3.23 7.64
N VAL A 225 5.86 4.44 7.53
CA VAL A 225 7.25 4.74 7.90
C VAL A 225 7.47 4.68 9.41
N THR A 226 6.51 5.20 10.17
CA THR A 226 6.64 5.36 11.63
C THR A 226 5.90 4.31 12.43
N ALA A 227 4.85 3.70 11.87
CA ALA A 227 3.89 2.83 12.55
C ALA A 227 3.21 3.51 13.76
N LYS A 228 3.08 4.83 13.74
CA LYS A 228 2.52 5.63 14.83
C LYS A 228 1.36 6.47 14.34
N ALA A 229 0.44 6.77 15.24
CA ALA A 229 -0.64 7.71 15.03
C ALA A 229 -0.09 9.11 14.74
N GLU A 230 -0.59 9.76 13.70
CA GLU A 230 -0.24 11.13 13.36
C GLU A 230 -1.49 11.95 13.01
N THR A 231 -1.55 13.18 13.49
CA THR A 231 -2.62 14.15 13.24
C THR A 231 -2.12 15.48 12.69
N ASN A 232 -0.80 15.69 12.73
CA ASN A 232 -0.18 16.89 12.17
C ASN A 232 0.03 16.71 10.67
N LYS A 233 -0.65 17.52 9.86
CA LYS A 233 -0.62 17.45 8.40
C LYS A 233 0.78 17.61 7.80
N ASP A 234 1.65 18.42 8.42
CA ASP A 234 2.99 18.68 7.91
C ASP A 234 3.92 17.47 8.15
N ILE A 235 3.74 16.80 9.30
CA ILE A 235 4.42 15.53 9.60
C ILE A 235 3.89 14.42 8.69
N ILE A 236 2.57 14.36 8.47
CA ILE A 236 1.94 13.42 7.53
C ILE A 236 2.55 13.57 6.14
N GLN A 237 2.62 14.80 5.62
CA GLN A 237 3.20 15.08 4.30
C GLN A 237 4.66 14.63 4.22
N LYS A 238 5.46 14.93 5.25
CA LYS A 238 6.87 14.49 5.34
C LYS A 238 7.00 12.96 5.34
N ASN A 239 6.15 12.26 6.05
CA ASN A 239 6.17 10.79 6.10
C ASN A 239 5.76 10.17 4.75
N VAL A 240 4.80 10.77 4.03
CA VAL A 240 4.41 10.36 2.68
C VAL A 240 5.57 10.51 1.69
N LEU A 241 6.38 11.58 1.80
CA LEU A 241 7.59 11.77 1.00
C LEU A 241 8.60 10.65 1.22
N ALA A 242 8.79 10.22 2.47
CA ALA A 242 9.74 9.18 2.82
C ALA A 242 9.26 7.75 2.48
N GLN A 243 7.97 7.55 2.21
CA GLN A 243 7.35 6.23 2.14
C GLN A 243 7.94 5.33 1.05
N LEU A 244 8.23 5.87 -0.15
CA LEU A 244 8.68 5.05 -1.29
C LEU A 244 10.03 4.37 -1.08
N THR A 245 10.90 4.98 -0.28
CA THR A 245 12.25 4.48 0.01
C THR A 245 12.36 3.87 1.42
N SER A 246 11.25 3.79 2.15
CA SER A 246 11.21 3.30 3.53
C SER A 246 10.37 2.04 3.66
N PRO A 247 10.60 1.22 4.68
CA PRO A 247 9.81 0.02 4.92
C PRO A 247 8.34 0.33 5.25
N VAL A 248 7.45 -0.55 4.81
CA VAL A 248 6.05 -0.62 5.27
C VAL A 248 6.00 -1.42 6.56
N ARG A 249 5.79 -0.76 7.68
CA ARG A 249 5.74 -1.35 9.02
C ARG A 249 4.29 -1.73 9.38
N TRP A 250 3.69 -2.62 8.57
CA TRP A 250 2.27 -2.96 8.72
C TRP A 250 1.96 -3.67 10.03
N THR A 251 2.77 -4.68 10.41
CA THR A 251 2.63 -5.38 11.70
C THR A 251 2.62 -4.38 12.85
N GLN A 252 3.63 -3.53 12.92
CA GLN A 252 3.78 -2.54 13.98
C GLN A 252 2.66 -1.49 13.98
N SER A 253 2.16 -1.12 12.79
CA SER A 253 1.01 -0.20 12.67
C SER A 253 -0.25 -0.81 13.26
N VAL A 254 -0.56 -2.07 12.94
CA VAL A 254 -1.74 -2.76 13.48
C VAL A 254 -1.61 -2.99 14.98
N GLU A 255 -0.44 -3.42 15.46
CA GLU A 255 -0.17 -3.59 16.90
C GLU A 255 -0.35 -2.27 17.66
N GLN A 256 0.14 -1.16 17.12
CA GLN A 256 -0.04 0.16 17.72
C GLN A 256 -1.50 0.59 17.70
N MET A 257 -2.24 0.38 16.60
CA MET A 257 -3.67 0.67 16.54
C MET A 257 -4.46 -0.10 17.61
N ILE A 258 -4.12 -1.37 17.83
CA ILE A 258 -4.73 -2.20 18.88
C ILE A 258 -4.38 -1.65 20.27
N ALA A 259 -3.13 -1.30 20.50
CA ALA A 259 -2.68 -0.70 21.77
C ALA A 259 -3.38 0.64 22.07
N ASP A 260 -3.69 1.42 21.01
CA ASP A 260 -4.42 2.68 21.10
C ASP A 260 -5.96 2.48 21.13
N GLY A 261 -6.45 1.22 21.17
CA GLY A 261 -7.84 0.87 21.43
C GLY A 261 -8.66 0.40 20.23
N ALA A 262 -8.04 0.07 19.09
CA ALA A 262 -8.76 -0.57 17.98
C ALA A 262 -9.22 -1.98 18.36
N THR A 263 -10.51 -2.24 18.19
CA THR A 263 -11.13 -3.55 18.43
C THR A 263 -11.79 -4.14 17.18
N GLU A 264 -12.07 -3.27 16.21
CA GLU A 264 -12.74 -3.62 14.96
C GLU A 264 -11.99 -3.01 13.78
N PHE A 265 -11.69 -3.82 12.78
CA PHE A 265 -11.02 -3.40 11.55
C PHE A 265 -11.91 -3.66 10.35
N TYR A 266 -12.09 -2.65 9.50
CA TYR A 266 -12.86 -2.72 8.25
C TYR A 266 -11.94 -2.47 7.07
N GLU A 267 -11.80 -3.45 6.19
CA GLU A 267 -10.99 -3.32 4.97
C GLU A 267 -11.84 -2.76 3.83
N PHE A 268 -11.40 -1.61 3.27
CA PHE A 268 -12.03 -0.97 2.12
C PHE A 268 -11.10 -1.05 0.90
N GLY A 269 -11.49 -1.86 -0.05
CA GLY A 269 -10.72 -2.09 -1.27
C GLY A 269 -11.01 -3.47 -1.86
N PRO A 270 -10.33 -3.84 -2.94
CA PRO A 270 -10.50 -5.16 -3.53
C PRO A 270 -9.92 -6.26 -2.65
N GLY A 271 -10.62 -7.38 -2.55
CA GLY A 271 -10.18 -8.58 -1.81
C GLY A 271 -10.22 -8.44 -0.28
N ASP A 272 -9.52 -9.35 0.40
CA ASP A 272 -9.46 -9.49 1.87
C ASP A 272 -8.02 -9.68 2.36
N VAL A 273 -7.06 -8.98 1.74
CA VAL A 273 -5.63 -9.19 2.00
C VAL A 273 -5.26 -8.76 3.41
N LEU A 274 -5.67 -7.55 3.81
CA LEU A 274 -5.35 -7.01 5.13
C LEU A 274 -6.09 -7.71 6.25
N LYS A 275 -7.33 -8.14 6.03
CA LYS A 275 -8.07 -8.99 6.98
C LYS A 275 -7.27 -10.25 7.34
N GLY A 276 -6.68 -10.89 6.32
CA GLY A 276 -5.83 -12.06 6.52
C GLY A 276 -4.56 -11.77 7.31
N LEU A 277 -3.93 -10.61 7.10
CA LEU A 277 -2.75 -10.18 7.84
C LEU A 277 -3.10 -9.80 9.29
N ILE A 278 -4.15 -9.02 9.49
CA ILE A 278 -4.60 -8.57 10.81
C ILE A 278 -4.94 -9.76 11.72
N ARG A 279 -5.66 -10.78 11.19
CA ARG A 279 -5.94 -12.02 11.95
C ARG A 279 -4.69 -12.78 12.37
N LYS A 280 -3.58 -12.67 11.62
CA LYS A 280 -2.29 -13.28 12.00
C LYS A 280 -1.52 -12.43 13.00
N ILE A 281 -1.73 -11.12 13.02
CA ILE A 281 -1.14 -10.21 14.01
C ILE A 281 -1.87 -10.35 15.34
N ASN A 282 -3.20 -10.33 15.31
CA ASN A 282 -4.04 -10.53 16.49
C ASN A 282 -5.37 -11.21 16.11
N ALA A 283 -5.61 -12.39 16.65
CA ALA A 283 -6.81 -13.18 16.34
C ALA A 283 -8.06 -12.75 17.15
N GLU A 284 -7.91 -11.87 18.14
CA GLU A 284 -9.00 -11.45 19.03
C GLU A 284 -9.77 -10.25 18.50
N VAL A 285 -9.20 -9.50 17.55
CA VAL A 285 -9.87 -8.34 16.94
C VAL A 285 -10.92 -8.78 15.92
N ILE A 286 -11.98 -7.99 15.81
CA ILE A 286 -13.01 -8.18 14.80
C ILE A 286 -12.51 -7.64 13.47
N VAL A 287 -12.63 -8.44 12.40
CA VAL A 287 -12.25 -8.05 11.06
C VAL A 287 -13.44 -8.24 10.13
N GLY A 288 -14.03 -7.10 9.71
CA GLY A 288 -15.22 -6.99 8.87
C GLY A 288 -14.93 -6.72 7.40
#